data_56410ff576444515c3c44a9866a2b7a7
#
_entry.id   56410ff576444515c3c44a9866a2b7a7
#
_cell.length_a   1.000
_cell.length_b   1.000
_cell.length_c   1.000
_cell.angle_alpha   90.00
_cell.angle_beta   90.00
_cell.angle_gamma   90.00
#
_symmetry.space_group_name_H-M   'P 1'
#
loop_
_entity.id
_entity.type
_entity.pdbx_description
1 polymer ?
#
loop_
_entity_poly.entity_id
_entity_poly.type
_entity_poly.pdbx_seq_one_letter_code
_entity_poly.pdbx_strand_id
1 'polypeptide(L)'
;MPAAPPPAAPPSPSPVSSDEAVVRQACTPCHALPPPDILPREQWTAKIYEMAGLMMSGVGAPPGGKTAIPADFDVDAVERYYKSRAPVTLPSPVPWPPVGEGSPRFARHVMKPAGADNQPAIANVRFLDLDGDGELQVVADDMTHGLVMRGSPAHPERGLSVVEHVPNPCHSTLVDLDRDGRRDLLIADLGDVPPADHLKGSVVWLQRLATGGYRKQVLASGLPRVADVQAADFDGDGDLDVVVAAFGWRQVGSLLLLENRTKDWSHPVFVPHVLDARTGAINVPVVDLNKDGRPDVVTVFSQHYETVAAFLNLGANNFRTETVYSAPHPAWGSSGIDVADLDGDGDLDVVLTHGDMLDEFLLKPYHGIQWLENRGTFPFTEHALAPLNGVVGPKIVDLDGDGDLDIVAVAFVPDPRRPDQGPAPTLPSLVWLEQVAPGRFERRTLEVAGRHVSVDAADYDHDGDVDLVVGSFGAATESWVEVWENLTVKK
;
A
#
# COMPACT_ATOMS: atom_id res chain seq x y z
N MET A 1 27.60 -19.52 -50.46
CA MET A 1 26.29 -19.29 -49.91
C MET A 1 25.99 -17.82 -50.01
N PRO A 2 24.89 -17.36 -50.59
CA PRO A 2 24.57 -15.93 -50.61
C PRO A 2 24.22 -15.44 -49.18
N ALA A 3 24.69 -14.24 -48.86
CA ALA A 3 24.46 -13.59 -47.55
C ALA A 3 22.98 -13.34 -47.34
N ALA A 4 22.49 -13.57 -46.11
CA ALA A 4 21.12 -13.27 -45.72
C ALA A 4 20.82 -11.76 -45.86
N PRO A 5 19.62 -11.37 -46.28
CA PRO A 5 19.24 -9.97 -46.39
C PRO A 5 19.25 -9.31 -45.01
N PRO A 6 19.57 -8.01 -44.92
CA PRO A 6 19.54 -7.28 -43.64
C PRO A 6 18.14 -7.23 -43.06
N PRO A 7 17.96 -7.21 -41.70
CA PRO A 7 16.67 -7.10 -41.08
C PRO A 7 15.96 -5.83 -41.53
N ALA A 8 14.64 -5.95 -41.74
CA ALA A 8 13.79 -4.83 -42.14
C ALA A 8 13.85 -3.71 -41.07
N ALA A 9 13.97 -2.48 -41.53
CA ALA A 9 13.94 -1.31 -40.63
C ALA A 9 12.61 -1.28 -39.86
N PRO A 10 12.61 -0.85 -38.57
CA PRO A 10 11.37 -0.72 -37.84
C PRO A 10 10.41 0.25 -38.56
N PRO A 11 9.09 -0.01 -38.54
CA PRO A 11 8.13 0.84 -39.20
C PRO A 11 8.22 2.27 -38.65
N SER A 12 8.19 3.23 -39.56
CA SER A 12 8.14 4.66 -39.17
C SER A 12 6.92 4.92 -38.32
N PRO A 13 7.02 5.71 -37.25
CA PRO A 13 5.88 6.04 -36.40
C PRO A 13 4.77 6.68 -37.26
N SER A 14 3.54 6.18 -37.09
CA SER A 14 2.36 6.76 -37.76
C SER A 14 2.21 8.24 -37.39
N PRO A 15 1.76 9.09 -38.30
CA PRO A 15 1.59 10.50 -38.00
C PRO A 15 0.57 10.67 -36.84
N VAL A 16 0.93 11.46 -35.84
CA VAL A 16 0.06 11.80 -34.71
C VAL A 16 -1.19 12.50 -35.26
N SER A 17 -2.37 12.03 -34.88
CA SER A 17 -3.64 12.65 -35.30
C SER A 17 -3.78 14.04 -34.64
N SER A 18 -4.59 14.93 -35.25
CA SER A 18 -4.87 16.25 -34.67
C SER A 18 -5.45 16.14 -33.26
N ASP A 19 -6.37 15.18 -33.03
CA ASP A 19 -6.98 14.95 -31.72
C ASP A 19 -5.93 14.43 -30.70
N GLU A 20 -4.98 13.58 -31.10
CA GLU A 20 -3.91 13.13 -30.23
C GLU A 20 -2.96 14.26 -29.81
N ALA A 21 -2.68 15.20 -30.71
CA ALA A 21 -1.85 16.36 -30.38
C ALA A 21 -2.54 17.24 -29.30
N VAL A 22 -3.85 17.45 -29.41
CA VAL A 22 -4.67 18.15 -28.40
C VAL A 22 -4.62 17.42 -27.06
N VAL A 23 -4.81 16.10 -27.07
CA VAL A 23 -4.80 15.27 -25.85
C VAL A 23 -3.43 15.33 -25.16
N ARG A 24 -2.34 15.18 -25.92
CA ARG A 24 -0.99 15.27 -25.35
C ARG A 24 -0.73 16.64 -24.73
N GLN A 25 -1.09 17.70 -25.42
CA GLN A 25 -0.93 19.06 -24.90
C GLN A 25 -1.73 19.28 -23.60
N ALA A 26 -2.93 18.71 -23.51
CA ALA A 26 -3.81 18.87 -22.37
C ALA A 26 -3.41 18.01 -21.16
N CYS A 27 -3.06 16.73 -21.38
CA CYS A 27 -2.96 15.73 -20.30
C CYS A 27 -1.54 15.51 -19.78
N THR A 28 -0.49 15.70 -20.62
CA THR A 28 0.89 15.39 -20.22
C THR A 28 1.60 16.41 -19.33
N PRO A 29 1.11 17.64 -19.09
CA PRO A 29 1.75 18.54 -18.15
C PRO A 29 1.77 18.08 -16.68
N CYS A 30 0.83 17.20 -16.28
CA CYS A 30 0.66 16.78 -14.89
C CYS A 30 1.07 15.32 -14.64
N HIS A 31 0.86 14.45 -15.62
CA HIS A 31 1.12 12.99 -15.50
C HIS A 31 1.32 12.36 -16.88
N ALA A 32 1.73 11.09 -16.91
CA ALA A 32 1.80 10.30 -18.14
C ALA A 32 0.43 10.21 -18.81
N LEU A 33 0.41 10.16 -20.15
CA LEU A 33 -0.83 10.08 -20.92
C LEU A 33 -1.55 8.74 -20.64
N PRO A 34 -2.79 8.75 -20.09
CA PRO A 34 -3.55 7.54 -19.88
C PRO A 34 -3.85 6.84 -21.21
N PRO A 35 -3.57 5.52 -21.35
CA PRO A 35 -3.99 4.77 -22.53
C PRO A 35 -5.50 4.69 -22.65
N PRO A 36 -6.10 4.71 -23.86
CA PRO A 36 -7.53 4.66 -24.03
C PRO A 36 -8.21 3.36 -23.55
N ASP A 37 -7.47 2.26 -23.44
CA ASP A 37 -7.94 0.93 -23.07
C ASP A 37 -7.97 0.66 -21.55
N ILE A 38 -7.61 1.65 -20.73
CA ILE A 38 -7.71 1.55 -19.26
C ILE A 38 -9.12 1.69 -18.72
N LEU A 39 -10.04 2.28 -19.51
CA LEU A 39 -11.45 2.45 -19.16
C LEU A 39 -12.38 1.99 -20.30
N PRO A 40 -13.58 1.50 -19.98
CA PRO A 40 -14.62 1.29 -20.97
C PRO A 40 -14.99 2.59 -21.68
N ARG A 41 -15.34 2.50 -22.97
CA ARG A 41 -15.65 3.64 -23.82
C ARG A 41 -16.62 4.65 -23.20
N GLU A 42 -17.69 4.15 -22.60
CA GLU A 42 -18.75 5.01 -22.04
C GLU A 42 -18.31 5.80 -20.79
N GLN A 43 -17.26 5.34 -20.11
CA GLN A 43 -16.77 6.00 -18.88
C GLN A 43 -15.84 7.18 -19.17
N TRP A 44 -15.26 7.24 -20.36
CA TRP A 44 -14.32 8.30 -20.73
C TRP A 44 -14.92 9.71 -20.66
N THR A 45 -16.19 9.89 -21.03
CA THR A 45 -16.84 11.21 -20.93
C THR A 45 -16.78 11.73 -19.49
N ALA A 46 -17.24 10.93 -18.52
CA ALA A 46 -17.25 11.34 -17.11
C ALA A 46 -15.83 11.63 -16.59
N LYS A 47 -14.86 10.77 -16.94
CA LYS A 47 -13.47 10.93 -16.51
C LYS A 47 -12.81 12.19 -17.10
N ILE A 48 -13.07 12.51 -18.36
CA ILE A 48 -12.55 13.75 -19.01
C ILE A 48 -13.08 14.99 -18.31
N TYR A 49 -14.39 15.03 -17.98
CA TYR A 49 -14.97 16.16 -17.26
C TYR A 49 -14.47 16.26 -15.82
N GLU A 50 -14.23 15.12 -15.15
CA GLU A 50 -13.58 15.10 -13.82
C GLU A 50 -12.18 15.71 -13.91
N MET A 51 -11.35 15.26 -14.85
CA MET A 51 -9.98 15.78 -15.04
C MET A 51 -9.99 17.28 -15.38
N ALA A 52 -10.89 17.74 -16.26
CA ALA A 52 -11.05 19.16 -16.55
C ALA A 52 -11.40 19.98 -15.30
N GLY A 53 -12.27 19.45 -14.44
CA GLY A 53 -12.61 20.08 -13.15
C GLY A 53 -11.41 20.17 -12.20
N LEU A 54 -10.59 19.12 -12.12
CA LEU A 54 -9.36 19.11 -11.32
C LEU A 54 -8.34 20.13 -11.83
N MET A 55 -8.14 20.19 -13.14
CA MET A 55 -7.26 21.20 -13.76
C MET A 55 -7.72 22.63 -13.44
N MET A 56 -9.02 22.90 -13.50
CA MET A 56 -9.57 24.23 -13.16
C MET A 56 -9.37 24.59 -11.69
N SER A 57 -9.37 23.62 -10.79
CA SER A 57 -9.12 23.81 -9.36
C SER A 57 -7.63 23.87 -8.98
N GLY A 58 -6.72 23.69 -9.96
CA GLY A 58 -5.27 23.71 -9.73
C GLY A 58 -4.72 22.42 -9.13
N VAL A 59 -5.51 21.35 -9.08
CA VAL A 59 -5.08 20.03 -8.63
C VAL A 59 -4.14 19.40 -9.66
N GLY A 60 -3.08 18.74 -9.20
CA GLY A 60 -2.12 18.04 -10.06
C GLY A 60 -1.05 18.95 -10.69
N ALA A 61 -0.99 20.23 -10.34
CA ALA A 61 0.14 21.07 -10.71
C ALA A 61 1.40 20.59 -9.97
N PRO A 62 2.57 20.46 -10.65
CA PRO A 62 3.81 20.24 -9.96
C PRO A 62 4.07 21.39 -8.95
N PRO A 63 4.81 21.15 -7.84
CA PRO A 63 5.10 22.18 -6.85
C PRO A 63 5.63 23.46 -7.53
N GLY A 64 4.91 24.60 -7.34
CA GLY A 64 5.24 25.88 -8.00
C GLY A 64 4.77 26.03 -9.46
N GLY A 65 4.14 25.02 -10.04
CA GLY A 65 3.53 25.04 -11.37
C GLY A 65 2.13 25.66 -11.37
N LYS A 66 1.75 26.31 -12.48
CA LYS A 66 0.35 26.71 -12.73
C LYS A 66 -0.22 25.76 -13.77
N THR A 67 -1.23 24.97 -13.42
CA THR A 67 -2.10 24.34 -14.41
C THR A 67 -3.05 25.41 -14.94
N ALA A 68 -2.86 25.82 -16.17
CA ALA A 68 -3.88 26.58 -16.89
C ALA A 68 -4.39 25.64 -17.98
N ILE A 69 -5.69 25.36 -17.98
CA ILE A 69 -6.32 24.82 -19.17
C ILE A 69 -6.06 25.85 -20.28
N PRO A 70 -5.48 25.40 -21.42
CA PRO A 70 -5.37 26.28 -22.56
C PRO A 70 -6.74 26.93 -22.86
N ALA A 71 -6.78 28.22 -23.16
CA ALA A 71 -8.03 28.94 -23.43
C ALA A 71 -8.82 28.34 -24.61
N ASP A 72 -8.16 27.55 -25.43
CA ASP A 72 -8.62 26.83 -26.61
C ASP A 72 -8.73 25.31 -26.40
N PHE A 73 -8.85 24.86 -25.15
CA PHE A 73 -8.96 23.43 -24.83
C PHE A 73 -10.20 22.80 -25.46
N ASP A 74 -9.99 21.96 -26.47
CA ASP A 74 -11.04 21.25 -27.19
C ASP A 74 -11.41 19.94 -26.50
N VAL A 75 -12.36 20.00 -25.55
CA VAL A 75 -12.88 18.82 -24.83
C VAL A 75 -13.45 17.78 -25.80
N ASP A 76 -14.08 18.23 -26.89
CA ASP A 76 -14.69 17.32 -27.88
C ASP A 76 -13.60 16.52 -28.63
N ALA A 77 -12.45 17.14 -28.92
CA ALA A 77 -11.31 16.43 -29.52
C ALA A 77 -10.74 15.37 -28.56
N VAL A 78 -10.63 15.69 -27.25
CA VAL A 78 -10.20 14.74 -26.23
C VAL A 78 -11.19 13.57 -26.12
N GLU A 79 -12.48 13.85 -26.09
CA GLU A 79 -13.52 12.82 -26.02
C GLU A 79 -13.51 11.92 -27.28
N ARG A 80 -13.41 12.48 -28.48
CA ARG A 80 -13.28 11.70 -29.73
C ARG A 80 -12.06 10.81 -29.72
N TYR A 81 -10.90 11.31 -29.27
CA TYR A 81 -9.67 10.54 -29.17
C TYR A 81 -9.86 9.29 -28.33
N TYR A 82 -10.32 9.45 -27.08
CA TYR A 82 -10.50 8.32 -26.17
C TYR A 82 -11.63 7.38 -26.61
N LYS A 83 -12.81 7.89 -26.90
CA LYS A 83 -13.97 7.05 -27.28
C LYS A 83 -13.79 6.27 -28.57
N SER A 84 -13.03 6.81 -29.53
CA SER A 84 -12.75 6.08 -30.77
C SER A 84 -11.77 4.91 -30.58
N ARG A 85 -10.97 4.91 -29.52
CA ARG A 85 -9.92 3.91 -29.25
C ARG A 85 -10.24 2.99 -28.08
N ALA A 86 -11.05 3.45 -27.14
CA ALA A 86 -11.41 2.68 -25.96
C ALA A 86 -12.27 1.43 -26.31
N PRO A 87 -12.07 0.31 -25.61
CA PRO A 87 -12.90 -0.88 -25.75
C PRO A 87 -14.32 -0.59 -25.24
N VAL A 88 -15.29 -1.37 -25.70
CA VAL A 88 -16.66 -1.30 -25.17
C VAL A 88 -16.71 -1.79 -23.73
N THR A 89 -15.99 -2.88 -23.45
CA THR A 89 -15.84 -3.49 -22.11
C THR A 89 -14.39 -3.82 -21.87
N LEU A 90 -13.94 -3.77 -20.62
CA LEU A 90 -12.61 -4.26 -20.25
C LEU A 90 -12.53 -5.78 -20.37
N PRO A 91 -11.34 -6.35 -20.59
CA PRO A 91 -11.11 -7.79 -20.53
C PRO A 91 -11.57 -8.38 -19.19
N SER A 92 -12.01 -9.63 -19.20
CA SER A 92 -12.31 -10.37 -17.99
C SER A 92 -11.04 -10.61 -17.15
N PRO A 93 -11.16 -10.70 -15.82
CA PRO A 93 -10.04 -11.06 -14.96
C PRO A 93 -9.37 -12.37 -15.39
N VAL A 94 -8.04 -12.43 -15.21
CA VAL A 94 -7.28 -13.65 -15.48
C VAL A 94 -7.64 -14.69 -14.41
N PRO A 95 -7.98 -15.94 -14.78
CA PRO A 95 -8.27 -16.98 -13.81
C PRO A 95 -7.09 -17.32 -12.93
N TRP A 96 -7.37 -17.62 -11.67
CA TRP A 96 -6.43 -18.14 -10.68
C TRP A 96 -6.68 -19.63 -10.44
N PRO A 97 -5.68 -20.40 -9.94
CA PRO A 97 -5.87 -21.77 -9.53
C PRO A 97 -7.02 -21.93 -8.50
N PRO A 98 -7.67 -23.08 -8.42
CA PRO A 98 -8.67 -23.34 -7.39
C PRO A 98 -8.11 -23.23 -5.99
N VAL A 99 -8.96 -22.89 -5.01
CA VAL A 99 -8.59 -22.80 -3.60
C VAL A 99 -7.98 -24.12 -3.12
N GLY A 100 -6.83 -24.02 -2.43
CA GLY A 100 -6.16 -25.14 -1.78
C GLY A 100 -5.32 -26.03 -2.70
N GLU A 101 -5.29 -25.78 -4.02
CA GLU A 101 -4.41 -26.53 -4.91
C GLU A 101 -2.95 -26.14 -4.68
N GLY A 102 -2.14 -27.09 -4.16
CA GLY A 102 -0.72 -26.88 -3.84
C GLY A 102 -0.42 -25.97 -2.64
N SER A 103 -1.44 -25.52 -1.91
CA SER A 103 -1.28 -24.62 -0.78
C SER A 103 -1.05 -25.39 0.54
N PRO A 104 -0.38 -24.77 1.55
CA PRO A 104 -0.40 -25.24 2.92
C PRO A 104 -1.83 -25.42 3.45
N ARG A 105 -1.98 -26.25 4.46
CA ARG A 105 -3.26 -26.42 5.15
C ARG A 105 -3.34 -25.44 6.30
N PHE A 106 -4.42 -24.69 6.37
CA PHE A 106 -4.66 -23.74 7.44
C PHE A 106 -5.88 -24.11 8.28
N ALA A 107 -5.77 -23.89 9.60
CA ALA A 107 -6.93 -23.74 10.47
C ALA A 107 -7.27 -22.24 10.60
N ARG A 108 -8.56 -21.89 10.48
CA ARG A 108 -9.00 -20.49 10.56
C ARG A 108 -9.64 -20.20 11.90
N HIS A 109 -9.18 -19.15 12.56
CA HIS A 109 -9.67 -18.70 13.85
C HIS A 109 -10.14 -17.24 13.74
N VAL A 110 -11.41 -17.01 14.06
CA VAL A 110 -12.01 -15.68 13.97
C VAL A 110 -11.90 -14.95 15.31
N MET A 111 -11.46 -13.70 15.26
CA MET A 111 -11.37 -12.83 16.43
C MET A 111 -12.17 -11.55 16.18
N LYS A 112 -12.94 -11.12 17.20
CA LYS A 112 -13.67 -9.85 17.19
C LYS A 112 -13.85 -9.31 18.60
N PRO A 113 -14.05 -8.00 18.79
CA PRO A 113 -14.37 -7.45 20.09
C PRO A 113 -15.78 -7.87 20.56
N ALA A 114 -15.97 -7.95 21.86
CA ALA A 114 -17.26 -8.30 22.43
C ALA A 114 -18.33 -7.26 22.06
N GLY A 115 -19.48 -7.74 21.56
CA GLY A 115 -20.58 -6.87 21.13
C GLY A 115 -20.36 -6.15 19.79
N ALA A 116 -19.32 -6.52 19.05
CA ALA A 116 -19.03 -5.95 17.75
C ALA A 116 -20.16 -6.20 16.74
N ASP A 117 -20.40 -5.24 15.87
CA ASP A 117 -21.28 -5.38 14.71
C ASP A 117 -20.62 -6.17 13.58
N ASN A 118 -21.28 -6.26 12.42
CA ASN A 118 -20.77 -6.93 11.24
C ASN A 118 -20.26 -5.92 10.17
N GLN A 119 -19.63 -4.84 10.61
CA GLN A 119 -19.11 -3.79 9.75
C GLN A 119 -17.67 -3.39 10.12
N PRO A 120 -16.73 -4.34 10.22
CA PRO A 120 -15.34 -4.00 10.50
C PRO A 120 -14.72 -3.13 9.40
N ALA A 121 -13.75 -2.32 9.79
CA ALA A 121 -12.89 -1.60 8.88
C ALA A 121 -11.42 -1.72 9.36
N ILE A 122 -10.94 -2.96 9.42
CA ILE A 122 -9.58 -3.27 9.88
C ILE A 122 -8.61 -2.85 8.79
N ALA A 123 -8.04 -1.67 8.96
CA ALA A 123 -7.09 -1.09 8.01
C ALA A 123 -5.68 -1.69 8.14
N ASN A 124 -5.31 -2.09 9.36
CA ASN A 124 -4.03 -2.72 9.65
C ASN A 124 -4.21 -3.85 10.66
N VAL A 125 -3.48 -4.93 10.45
CA VAL A 125 -3.37 -6.04 11.38
C VAL A 125 -1.92 -6.51 11.43
N ARG A 126 -1.39 -6.78 12.63
CA ARG A 126 -0.01 -7.18 12.86
C ARG A 126 0.12 -8.25 13.94
N PHE A 127 1.11 -9.11 13.78
CA PHE A 127 1.66 -9.91 14.89
C PHE A 127 2.77 -9.11 15.58
N LEU A 128 2.58 -8.72 16.84
CA LEU A 128 3.53 -7.92 17.59
C LEU A 128 3.74 -8.49 18.99
N ASP A 129 5.00 -8.56 19.44
CA ASP A 129 5.33 -8.86 20.83
C ASP A 129 5.22 -7.59 21.67
N LEU A 130 4.00 -7.29 22.14
CA LEU A 130 3.71 -6.06 22.90
C LEU A 130 4.29 -6.05 24.30
N ASP A 131 4.46 -7.22 24.89
CA ASP A 131 4.84 -7.35 26.29
C ASP A 131 6.35 -7.63 26.48
N GLY A 132 7.08 -7.92 25.39
CA GLY A 132 8.52 -8.16 25.38
C GLY A 132 8.92 -9.52 25.93
N ASP A 133 7.99 -10.48 25.93
CA ASP A 133 8.19 -11.82 26.46
C ASP A 133 8.38 -12.90 25.38
N GLY A 134 8.33 -12.49 24.11
CA GLY A 134 8.46 -13.37 22.95
C GLY A 134 7.13 -13.89 22.42
N GLU A 135 6.03 -13.75 23.17
CA GLU A 135 4.70 -14.18 22.74
C GLU A 135 4.06 -13.11 21.83
N LEU A 136 3.65 -13.52 20.63
CA LEU A 136 3.02 -12.59 19.69
C LEU A 136 1.56 -12.37 20.01
N GLN A 137 1.13 -11.12 19.95
CA GLN A 137 -0.26 -10.71 19.98
C GLN A 137 -0.69 -10.21 18.61
N VAL A 138 -1.96 -10.42 18.27
CA VAL A 138 -2.61 -9.72 17.17
C VAL A 138 -2.89 -8.29 17.63
N VAL A 139 -2.42 -7.31 16.87
CA VAL A 139 -2.82 -5.90 16.98
C VAL A 139 -3.63 -5.53 15.76
N ALA A 140 -4.77 -4.87 15.95
CA ALA A 140 -5.68 -4.54 14.87
C ALA A 140 -6.23 -3.12 15.02
N ASP A 141 -6.23 -2.36 13.91
CA ASP A 141 -6.69 -0.98 13.83
C ASP A 141 -7.99 -0.91 13.04
N ASP A 142 -9.11 -0.63 13.72
CA ASP A 142 -10.39 -0.37 13.07
C ASP A 142 -10.62 1.13 12.88
N MET A 143 -10.50 1.58 11.63
CA MET A 143 -10.57 3.00 11.30
C MET A 143 -11.98 3.61 11.41
N THR A 144 -13.04 2.80 11.35
CA THR A 144 -14.41 3.30 11.40
C THR A 144 -14.90 3.46 12.83
N HIS A 145 -14.59 2.50 13.71
CA HIS A 145 -15.00 2.55 15.12
C HIS A 145 -13.96 3.25 16.00
N GLY A 146 -12.81 3.62 15.45
CA GLY A 146 -11.75 4.31 16.17
C GLY A 146 -11.08 3.44 17.23
N LEU A 147 -10.80 2.18 16.92
CA LEU A 147 -10.31 1.20 17.87
C LEU A 147 -8.90 0.72 17.51
N VAL A 148 -7.96 0.87 18.44
CA VAL A 148 -6.73 0.09 18.47
C VAL A 148 -6.96 -1.07 19.41
N MET A 149 -6.82 -2.30 18.92
CA MET A 149 -7.21 -3.53 19.64
C MET A 149 -6.04 -4.50 19.72
N ARG A 150 -6.08 -5.42 20.70
CA ARG A 150 -5.18 -6.55 20.79
C ARG A 150 -5.91 -7.83 21.17
N GLY A 151 -5.32 -8.98 20.79
CA GLY A 151 -5.78 -10.30 21.19
C GLY A 151 -4.67 -11.32 21.12
N SER A 152 -4.87 -12.46 21.80
CA SER A 152 -3.94 -13.59 21.74
C SER A 152 -4.33 -14.53 20.61
N PRO A 153 -3.47 -14.77 19.60
CA PRO A 153 -3.76 -15.74 18.54
C PRO A 153 -3.83 -17.18 19.09
N ALA A 154 -3.07 -17.50 20.16
CA ALA A 154 -3.17 -18.79 20.85
C ALA A 154 -4.49 -19.00 21.61
N HIS A 155 -5.28 -17.92 21.83
CA HIS A 155 -6.55 -17.93 22.51
C HIS A 155 -7.61 -17.13 21.77
N PRO A 156 -7.91 -17.47 20.50
CA PRO A 156 -8.80 -16.69 19.64
C PRO A 156 -10.25 -16.60 20.19
N GLU A 157 -10.67 -17.55 21.00
CA GLU A 157 -11.99 -17.57 21.65
C GLU A 157 -12.22 -16.40 22.63
N ARG A 158 -11.14 -15.76 23.11
CA ARG A 158 -11.21 -14.57 23.96
C ARG A 158 -11.51 -13.31 23.19
N GLY A 159 -11.36 -13.36 21.85
CA GLY A 159 -11.58 -12.24 20.95
C GLY A 159 -10.55 -11.11 21.13
N LEU A 160 -10.94 -9.92 20.66
CA LEU A 160 -10.10 -8.71 20.73
C LEU A 160 -10.53 -7.82 21.90
N SER A 161 -9.55 -7.22 22.56
CA SER A 161 -9.74 -6.20 23.61
C SER A 161 -9.23 -4.85 23.13
N VAL A 162 -9.97 -3.79 23.48
CA VAL A 162 -9.58 -2.42 23.12
C VAL A 162 -8.36 -2.00 23.95
N VAL A 163 -7.31 -1.57 23.27
CA VAL A 163 -6.12 -0.96 23.85
C VAL A 163 -6.34 0.53 24.08
N GLU A 164 -6.82 1.23 23.05
CA GLU A 164 -7.07 2.67 23.08
C GLU A 164 -8.07 3.08 21.99
N HIS A 165 -8.66 4.26 22.15
CA HIS A 165 -9.47 4.92 21.13
C HIS A 165 -8.66 6.00 20.42
N VAL A 166 -8.54 5.87 19.09
CA VAL A 166 -7.94 6.85 18.18
C VAL A 166 -8.98 7.14 17.10
N PRO A 167 -9.18 8.35 16.62
CA PRO A 167 -10.31 8.67 15.74
C PRO A 167 -10.44 7.75 14.52
N ASN A 168 -9.37 7.58 13.74
CA ASN A 168 -9.36 6.74 12.54
C ASN A 168 -8.00 6.04 12.39
N PRO A 169 -7.65 5.08 13.30
CA PRO A 169 -6.36 4.43 13.28
C PRO A 169 -6.26 3.54 12.04
N CYS A 170 -5.16 3.63 11.32
CA CYS A 170 -4.99 2.88 10.08
C CYS A 170 -3.65 2.16 9.97
N HIS A 171 -2.71 2.42 10.86
CA HIS A 171 -1.45 1.68 10.98
C HIS A 171 -0.86 1.80 12.38
N SER A 172 -0.37 0.68 12.93
CA SER A 172 0.30 0.58 14.22
C SER A 172 1.73 0.06 14.07
N THR A 173 2.70 0.80 14.62
CA THR A 173 4.12 0.42 14.62
C THR A 173 4.62 0.21 16.05
N LEU A 174 5.27 -0.92 16.31
CA LEU A 174 5.90 -1.22 17.59
C LEU A 174 7.25 -0.50 17.70
N VAL A 175 7.46 0.20 18.80
CA VAL A 175 8.67 0.98 19.06
C VAL A 175 8.91 1.13 20.57
N ASP A 176 10.14 1.34 20.98
CA ASP A 176 10.52 1.88 22.31
C ASP A 176 10.98 3.33 22.09
N LEU A 177 9.99 4.26 21.99
CA LEU A 177 10.25 5.60 21.50
C LEU A 177 11.07 6.45 22.50
N ASP A 178 10.80 6.27 23.79
CA ASP A 178 11.49 6.99 24.89
C ASP A 178 12.66 6.21 25.48
N ARG A 179 12.98 5.03 24.91
CA ARG A 179 14.09 4.16 25.29
C ARG A 179 14.07 3.74 26.77
N ASP A 180 12.88 3.56 27.30
CA ASP A 180 12.70 3.11 28.68
C ASP A 180 12.68 1.58 28.83
N GLY A 181 12.85 0.83 27.73
CA GLY A 181 12.88 -0.64 27.66
C GLY A 181 11.50 -1.27 27.54
N ARG A 182 10.43 -0.49 27.40
CA ARG A 182 9.07 -0.97 27.20
C ARG A 182 8.64 -0.71 25.75
N ARG A 183 7.75 -1.55 25.26
CA ARG A 183 7.30 -1.50 23.88
C ARG A 183 6.05 -0.63 23.77
N ASP A 184 6.21 0.49 23.09
CA ASP A 184 5.17 1.45 22.76
C ASP A 184 4.52 1.14 21.41
N LEU A 185 3.45 1.87 21.10
CA LEU A 185 2.86 1.88 19.76
C LEU A 185 2.84 3.31 19.22
N LEU A 186 3.29 3.47 17.97
CA LEU A 186 3.00 4.64 17.15
C LEU A 186 1.81 4.33 16.26
N ILE A 187 0.82 5.21 16.25
CA ILE A 187 -0.42 5.04 15.48
C ILE A 187 -0.54 6.15 14.46
N ALA A 188 -0.73 5.74 13.21
CA ALA A 188 -1.16 6.63 12.13
C ALA A 188 -2.67 6.86 12.23
N ASP A 189 -3.10 8.11 12.36
CA ASP A 189 -4.50 8.49 12.42
C ASP A 189 -4.89 9.28 11.16
N LEU A 190 -5.76 8.71 10.33
CA LEU A 190 -6.27 9.37 9.14
C LEU A 190 -7.02 10.67 9.43
N GLY A 191 -7.64 10.78 10.63
CA GLY A 191 -8.46 11.92 11.02
C GLY A 191 -9.85 11.97 10.37
N ASP A 192 -10.07 11.24 9.27
CA ASP A 192 -11.38 11.03 8.65
C ASP A 192 -11.27 9.86 7.66
N VAL A 193 -12.31 9.03 7.55
CA VAL A 193 -12.32 7.87 6.64
C VAL A 193 -12.56 8.28 5.18
N PRO A 194 -13.59 9.12 4.86
CA PRO A 194 -13.84 9.54 3.48
C PRO A 194 -12.64 10.27 2.88
N PRO A 195 -12.30 9.99 1.59
CA PRO A 195 -11.27 10.73 0.90
C PRO A 195 -11.61 12.23 0.82
N ALA A 196 -10.75 13.07 1.41
CA ALA A 196 -10.92 14.51 1.41
C ALA A 196 -9.60 15.23 1.69
N ASP A 197 -9.48 16.46 1.15
CA ASP A 197 -8.40 17.39 1.52
C ASP A 197 -8.75 18.06 2.85
N HIS A 198 -8.15 17.57 3.93
CA HIS A 198 -8.31 18.11 5.29
C HIS A 198 -7.00 18.01 6.09
N LEU A 199 -6.97 18.65 7.25
CA LEU A 199 -5.86 18.65 8.19
C LEU A 199 -6.30 18.10 9.57
N LYS A 200 -6.96 16.92 9.57
CA LYS A 200 -7.45 16.27 10.79
C LYS A 200 -6.54 15.11 11.22
N GLY A 201 -5.59 14.70 10.36
CA GLY A 201 -4.67 13.61 10.64
C GLY A 201 -3.74 13.92 11.80
N SER A 202 -3.27 12.88 12.45
CA SER A 202 -2.34 12.98 13.58
C SER A 202 -1.42 11.76 13.68
N VAL A 203 -0.29 11.95 14.39
CA VAL A 203 0.58 10.88 14.85
C VAL A 203 0.35 10.73 16.34
N VAL A 204 -0.11 9.54 16.75
CA VAL A 204 -0.43 9.25 18.17
C VAL A 204 0.60 8.28 18.72
N TRP A 205 1.13 8.56 19.89
CA TRP A 205 2.00 7.69 20.65
C TRP A 205 1.24 7.10 21.84
N LEU A 206 1.18 5.79 21.89
CA LEU A 206 0.70 5.02 23.03
C LEU A 206 1.91 4.54 23.83
N GLN A 207 2.31 5.31 24.82
CA GLN A 207 3.42 5.02 25.70
C GLN A 207 3.07 3.89 26.68
N ARG A 208 3.82 2.81 26.70
CA ARG A 208 3.63 1.71 27.64
C ARG A 208 4.01 2.14 29.06
N LEU A 209 3.10 1.96 30.00
CA LEU A 209 3.34 2.32 31.41
C LEU A 209 3.91 1.14 32.21
N ALA A 210 4.80 1.39 33.16
CA ALA A 210 5.33 0.39 34.07
C ALA A 210 4.24 -0.28 34.94
N THR A 211 3.10 0.38 35.13
CA THR A 211 1.93 -0.14 35.86
C THR A 211 1.02 -0.98 34.99
N GLY A 212 1.36 -1.18 33.71
CA GLY A 212 0.48 -1.75 32.69
C GLY A 212 -0.40 -0.72 32.01
N GLY A 213 -0.92 -1.07 30.82
CA GLY A 213 -1.67 -0.16 29.97
C GLY A 213 -0.82 0.89 29.25
N TYR A 214 -1.48 1.86 28.64
CA TYR A 214 -0.84 2.88 27.80
C TYR A 214 -1.26 4.30 28.22
N ARG A 215 -0.37 5.25 28.02
CA ARG A 215 -0.65 6.68 28.07
C ARG A 215 -0.67 7.22 26.64
N LYS A 216 -1.80 7.75 26.21
CA LYS A 216 -1.94 8.35 24.89
C LYS A 216 -1.37 9.76 24.87
N GLN A 217 -0.53 10.04 23.89
CA GLN A 217 0.01 11.37 23.58
C GLN A 217 -0.09 11.62 22.06
N VAL A 218 -0.31 12.85 21.65
CA VAL A 218 -0.30 13.27 20.24
C VAL A 218 1.03 13.94 19.95
N LEU A 219 1.87 13.32 19.11
CA LEU A 219 3.18 13.84 18.75
C LEU A 219 3.07 14.96 17.71
N ALA A 220 2.17 14.80 16.75
CA ALA A 220 1.86 15.80 15.73
C ALA A 220 0.38 15.75 15.36
N SER A 221 -0.21 16.90 15.08
CA SER A 221 -1.62 17.04 14.66
C SER A 221 -1.78 18.16 13.64
N GLY A 222 -2.96 18.31 13.06
CA GLY A 222 -3.15 19.26 11.98
C GLY A 222 -2.48 18.82 10.68
N LEU A 223 -2.28 17.51 10.53
CA LEU A 223 -1.68 16.87 9.37
C LEU A 223 -2.74 16.49 8.33
N PRO A 224 -2.36 16.31 7.06
CA PRO A 224 -3.16 15.55 6.11
C PRO A 224 -3.50 14.16 6.64
N ARG A 225 -4.30 13.38 5.93
CA ARG A 225 -4.60 11.98 6.30
C ARG A 225 -3.29 11.20 6.47
N VAL A 226 -2.97 10.75 7.69
CA VAL A 226 -1.74 10.01 7.98
C VAL A 226 -1.99 8.52 7.76
N ALA A 227 -1.28 7.91 6.79
CA ALA A 227 -1.48 6.52 6.39
C ALA A 227 -0.49 5.56 7.07
N ASP A 228 0.74 5.99 7.31
CA ASP A 228 1.79 5.15 7.94
C ASP A 228 2.76 6.02 8.74
N VAL A 229 3.36 5.43 9.78
CA VAL A 229 4.37 6.04 10.62
C VAL A 229 5.42 5.00 11.02
N GLN A 230 6.71 5.35 10.88
CA GLN A 230 7.82 4.52 11.29
C GLN A 230 8.85 5.34 12.05
N ALA A 231 9.63 4.70 12.93
CA ALA A 231 10.64 5.40 13.73
C ALA A 231 12.04 4.85 13.50
N ALA A 232 13.01 5.77 13.38
CA ALA A 232 14.44 5.46 13.34
C ALA A 232 15.26 6.69 13.75
N ASP A 233 16.53 6.49 14.07
CA ASP A 233 17.50 7.57 14.31
C ASP A 233 18.04 8.06 12.96
N PHE A 234 17.37 9.07 12.37
CA PHE A 234 17.73 9.55 11.03
C PHE A 234 18.89 10.56 11.03
N ASP A 235 19.13 11.27 12.10
CA ASP A 235 20.22 12.24 12.18
C ASP A 235 21.47 11.75 12.91
N GLY A 236 21.38 10.59 13.57
CA GLY A 236 22.49 9.94 14.25
C GLY A 236 22.78 10.54 15.64
N ASP A 237 21.82 11.25 16.23
CA ASP A 237 21.97 11.87 17.55
C ASP A 237 21.64 10.91 18.71
N GLY A 238 21.08 9.76 18.37
CA GLY A 238 20.75 8.70 19.30
C GLY A 238 19.30 8.70 19.74
N ASP A 239 18.47 9.69 19.42
CA ASP A 239 17.04 9.71 19.67
C ASP A 239 16.28 9.16 18.43
N LEU A 240 15.06 8.63 18.62
CA LEU A 240 14.26 8.16 17.50
C LEU A 240 13.40 9.29 16.94
N ASP A 241 13.57 9.56 15.65
CA ASP A 241 12.71 10.41 14.85
C ASP A 241 11.54 9.60 14.28
N VAL A 242 10.53 10.27 13.69
CA VAL A 242 9.39 9.59 13.08
C VAL A 242 9.18 10.07 11.64
N VAL A 243 9.27 9.14 10.69
CA VAL A 243 8.84 9.39 9.31
C VAL A 243 7.34 9.15 9.19
N VAL A 244 6.63 10.01 8.43
CA VAL A 244 5.18 10.05 8.35
C VAL A 244 4.72 10.10 6.89
N ALA A 245 3.96 9.09 6.47
CA ALA A 245 3.21 9.11 5.23
C ALA A 245 1.93 9.92 5.42
N ALA A 246 1.99 11.22 5.21
CA ALA A 246 0.82 12.09 5.22
C ALA A 246 0.13 12.05 3.86
N PHE A 247 -0.62 10.98 3.61
CA PHE A 247 -1.25 10.62 2.34
C PHE A 247 -2.07 11.78 1.73
N GLY A 248 -2.90 12.41 2.58
CA GLY A 248 -3.80 13.46 2.14
C GLY A 248 -4.85 12.98 1.15
N TRP A 249 -5.02 13.73 0.07
CA TRP A 249 -5.84 13.33 -1.07
C TRP A 249 -5.35 14.00 -2.36
N ARG A 250 -5.98 15.09 -2.82
CA ARG A 250 -5.68 15.72 -4.12
C ARG A 250 -4.78 16.95 -4.04
N GLN A 251 -4.93 17.76 -2.99
CA GLN A 251 -4.23 19.03 -2.81
C GLN A 251 -3.29 19.06 -1.63
N VAL A 252 -3.64 18.34 -0.57
CA VAL A 252 -2.83 18.29 0.65
C VAL A 252 -2.30 16.88 0.86
N GLY A 253 -1.03 16.78 1.15
CA GLY A 253 -0.31 15.53 1.39
C GLY A 253 1.18 15.80 1.37
N SER A 254 1.97 14.92 1.95
CA SER A 254 3.43 15.00 1.98
C SER A 254 4.05 13.76 2.59
N LEU A 255 5.35 13.59 2.38
CA LEU A 255 6.19 12.77 3.23
C LEU A 255 6.88 13.70 4.22
N LEU A 256 6.75 13.42 5.53
CA LEU A 256 7.32 14.24 6.59
C LEU A 256 8.33 13.44 7.40
N LEU A 257 9.32 14.14 7.95
CA LEU A 257 10.13 13.69 9.06
C LEU A 257 9.78 14.56 10.27
N LEU A 258 9.41 13.94 11.37
CA LEU A 258 9.26 14.58 12.68
C LEU A 258 10.55 14.36 13.45
N GLU A 259 11.42 15.37 13.47
CA GLU A 259 12.67 15.34 14.19
C GLU A 259 12.41 15.40 15.69
N ASN A 260 12.97 14.47 16.45
CA ASN A 260 12.79 14.40 17.90
C ASN A 260 13.71 15.42 18.60
N ARG A 261 13.11 16.34 19.31
CA ARG A 261 13.81 17.36 20.15
C ARG A 261 13.39 17.25 21.61
N THR A 262 12.90 16.09 22.01
CA THR A 262 12.35 15.83 23.35
C THR A 262 13.47 15.83 24.40
N LYS A 263 13.27 16.60 25.44
CA LYS A 263 14.12 16.60 26.64
C LYS A 263 13.38 16.09 27.88
N ASP A 264 12.07 16.12 27.84
CA ASP A 264 11.16 15.64 28.88
C ASP A 264 10.01 14.90 28.22
N TRP A 265 9.97 13.59 28.40
CA TRP A 265 8.97 12.71 27.81
C TRP A 265 7.56 12.88 28.40
N SER A 266 7.42 13.70 29.47
CA SER A 266 6.08 14.17 29.88
C SER A 266 5.49 15.19 28.90
N HIS A 267 6.35 15.83 28.10
CA HIS A 267 6.02 16.82 27.08
C HIS A 267 6.91 16.62 25.86
N PRO A 268 6.65 15.57 25.02
CA PRO A 268 7.46 15.28 23.86
C PRO A 268 7.41 16.43 22.84
N VAL A 269 8.54 16.71 22.20
CA VAL A 269 8.67 17.76 21.20
C VAL A 269 9.21 17.17 19.92
N PHE A 270 8.42 17.24 18.86
CA PHE A 270 8.77 16.81 17.51
C PHE A 270 8.65 17.98 16.55
N VAL A 271 9.67 18.18 15.72
CA VAL A 271 9.73 19.28 14.74
C VAL A 271 9.54 18.73 13.34
N PRO A 272 8.48 19.14 12.60
CA PRO A 272 8.21 18.59 11.28
C PRO A 272 9.11 19.22 10.20
N HIS A 273 9.65 18.35 9.33
CA HIS A 273 10.39 18.68 8.12
C HIS A 273 9.70 18.00 6.93
N VAL A 274 9.45 18.74 5.85
CA VAL A 274 8.89 18.18 4.62
C VAL A 274 10.02 17.55 3.81
N LEU A 275 9.98 16.22 3.64
CA LEU A 275 10.91 15.50 2.76
C LEU A 275 10.44 15.54 1.31
N ASP A 276 9.12 15.43 1.10
CA ASP A 276 8.49 15.52 -0.23
C ASP A 276 7.08 16.11 -0.10
N ALA A 277 6.72 17.00 -1.01
CA ALA A 277 5.43 17.69 -1.01
C ALA A 277 4.36 16.99 -1.88
N ARG A 278 4.65 15.83 -2.46
CA ARG A 278 3.68 15.04 -3.21
C ARG A 278 2.62 14.45 -2.28
N THR A 279 1.38 14.43 -2.75
CA THR A 279 0.28 13.71 -2.11
C THR A 279 0.40 12.22 -2.41
N GLY A 280 -0.31 11.39 -1.65
CA GLY A 280 -0.43 9.96 -1.95
C GLY A 280 0.62 9.05 -1.30
N ALA A 281 1.46 9.53 -0.36
CA ALA A 281 2.36 8.66 0.39
C ALA A 281 1.55 7.66 1.24
N ILE A 282 1.72 6.34 1.01
CA ILE A 282 0.94 5.29 1.70
C ILE A 282 1.78 4.57 2.74
N ASN A 283 2.90 3.97 2.33
CA ASN A 283 3.79 3.19 3.20
C ASN A 283 5.15 3.87 3.29
N VAL A 284 5.81 3.70 4.42
CA VAL A 284 7.14 4.27 4.68
C VAL A 284 8.07 3.26 5.36
N PRO A 285 8.28 2.03 4.79
CA PRO A 285 9.27 1.11 5.34
C PRO A 285 10.63 1.79 5.46
N VAL A 286 11.25 1.58 6.64
CA VAL A 286 12.58 2.09 6.96
C VAL A 286 13.57 0.94 6.89
N VAL A 287 14.55 1.06 6.00
CA VAL A 287 15.55 0.03 5.70
C VAL A 287 16.89 0.67 5.39
N ASP A 288 17.98 -0.08 5.46
CA ASP A 288 19.28 0.35 4.90
C ASP A 288 19.38 -0.15 3.45
N LEU A 289 18.78 0.63 2.52
CA LEU A 289 18.61 0.22 1.12
C LEU A 289 19.95 0.17 0.36
N ASN A 290 20.90 1.01 0.73
CA ASN A 290 22.18 1.17 0.05
C ASN A 290 23.37 0.56 0.82
N LYS A 291 23.11 -0.09 1.97
CA LYS A 291 24.09 -0.77 2.83
C LYS A 291 25.16 0.18 3.39
N ASP A 292 24.79 1.42 3.68
CA ASP A 292 25.73 2.40 4.25
C ASP A 292 25.60 2.53 5.79
N GLY A 293 24.72 1.75 6.41
CA GLY A 293 24.50 1.68 7.85
C GLY A 293 23.58 2.76 8.38
N ARG A 294 22.92 3.53 7.54
CA ARG A 294 21.92 4.54 7.91
C ARG A 294 20.52 4.10 7.49
N PRO A 295 19.49 4.48 8.26
CA PRO A 295 18.10 4.19 7.89
C PRO A 295 17.67 5.05 6.70
N ASP A 296 17.30 4.41 5.59
CA ASP A 296 16.69 5.02 4.42
C ASP A 296 15.16 4.85 4.50
N VAL A 297 14.42 5.59 3.68
CA VAL A 297 12.95 5.45 3.57
C VAL A 297 12.59 5.07 2.13
N VAL A 298 11.81 4.02 1.97
CA VAL A 298 11.15 3.71 0.70
C VAL A 298 9.67 4.06 0.84
N THR A 299 9.06 4.67 -0.17
CA THR A 299 7.66 5.03 -0.13
C THR A 299 7.00 4.90 -1.49
N VAL A 300 5.71 4.57 -1.49
CA VAL A 300 4.87 4.65 -2.68
C VAL A 300 3.99 5.90 -2.61
N PHE A 301 4.09 6.73 -3.63
CA PHE A 301 3.16 7.82 -3.89
C PHE A 301 2.12 7.34 -4.89
N SER A 302 0.90 7.18 -4.43
CA SER A 302 -0.26 6.87 -5.26
C SER A 302 -0.90 8.13 -5.87
N GLN A 303 -2.17 8.11 -6.10
CA GLN A 303 -2.93 9.19 -6.73
C GLN A 303 -2.44 9.43 -8.17
N HIS A 304 -2.15 10.67 -8.53
CA HIS A 304 -1.68 10.99 -9.88
C HIS A 304 -0.16 10.82 -10.09
N TYR A 305 0.59 10.51 -9.03
CA TYR A 305 2.06 10.31 -9.12
C TYR A 305 2.43 8.88 -9.46
N GLU A 306 1.78 7.89 -8.85
CA GLU A 306 2.00 6.46 -9.09
C GLU A 306 3.49 6.10 -9.19
N THR A 307 4.24 6.44 -8.13
CA THR A 307 5.70 6.37 -8.11
C THR A 307 6.17 5.72 -6.82
N VAL A 308 7.11 4.77 -6.91
CA VAL A 308 7.90 4.32 -5.77
C VAL A 308 9.20 5.12 -5.74
N ALA A 309 9.51 5.71 -4.59
CA ALA A 309 10.72 6.52 -4.39
C ALA A 309 11.50 6.05 -3.16
N ALA A 310 12.82 6.14 -3.24
CA ALA A 310 13.73 5.96 -2.11
C ALA A 310 14.29 7.30 -1.67
N PHE A 311 14.34 7.52 -0.37
CA PHE A 311 14.97 8.66 0.26
C PHE A 311 16.20 8.16 1.00
N LEU A 312 17.36 8.23 0.34
CA LEU A 312 18.64 7.75 0.85
C LEU A 312 19.19 8.75 1.86
N ASN A 313 19.40 8.32 3.09
CA ASN A 313 19.84 9.16 4.19
C ASN A 313 21.35 9.48 4.09
N LEU A 314 21.67 10.76 3.95
CA LEU A 314 23.04 11.25 3.89
C LEU A 314 23.58 11.70 5.25
N GLY A 315 22.82 11.52 6.32
CA GLY A 315 23.08 11.97 7.69
C GLY A 315 22.57 13.38 7.99
N ALA A 316 22.37 13.68 9.27
CA ALA A 316 21.90 14.97 9.78
C ALA A 316 20.59 15.43 9.11
N ASN A 317 19.63 14.51 8.95
CA ASN A 317 18.32 14.73 8.32
C ASN A 317 18.37 15.21 6.85
N ASN A 318 19.47 14.92 6.14
CA ASN A 318 19.59 15.20 4.72
C ASN A 318 19.34 13.91 3.92
N PHE A 319 18.52 14.02 2.89
CA PHE A 319 18.15 12.88 2.04
C PHE A 319 18.40 13.17 0.56
N ARG A 320 18.81 12.13 -0.17
CA ARG A 320 18.85 12.11 -1.63
C ARG A 320 17.68 11.29 -2.13
N THR A 321 16.81 11.89 -2.91
CA THR A 321 15.66 11.19 -3.49
C THR A 321 16.06 10.50 -4.78
N GLU A 322 15.68 9.23 -4.90
CA GLU A 322 15.83 8.41 -6.12
C GLU A 322 14.46 7.84 -6.51
N THR A 323 14.22 7.74 -7.82
CA THR A 323 13.02 7.07 -8.33
C THR A 323 13.31 5.58 -8.48
N VAL A 324 12.60 4.76 -7.70
CA VAL A 324 12.65 3.29 -7.78
C VAL A 324 11.83 2.81 -8.98
N TYR A 325 10.60 3.34 -9.12
CA TYR A 325 9.68 2.97 -10.19
C TYR A 325 8.70 4.12 -10.49
N SER A 326 8.28 4.23 -11.74
CA SER A 326 7.18 5.11 -12.15
C SER A 326 6.20 4.33 -13.00
N ALA A 327 4.95 4.33 -12.60
CA ALA A 327 3.89 3.64 -13.33
C ALA A 327 3.65 4.25 -14.73
N PRO A 328 3.17 3.45 -15.67
CA PRO A 328 2.98 3.90 -17.06
C PRO A 328 1.85 4.93 -17.24
N HIS A 329 0.94 5.02 -16.26
CA HIS A 329 -0.19 5.97 -16.30
C HIS A 329 -0.77 6.22 -14.90
N PRO A 330 -1.49 7.35 -14.68
CA PRO A 330 -1.95 7.79 -13.36
C PRO A 330 -3.13 7.00 -12.77
N ALA A 331 -3.69 6.06 -13.50
CA ALA A 331 -4.77 5.18 -13.03
C ALA A 331 -4.23 3.77 -12.67
N TRP A 332 -2.92 3.66 -12.38
CA TRP A 332 -2.28 2.38 -12.05
C TRP A 332 -2.86 1.76 -10.80
N GLY A 333 -3.12 2.58 -9.79
CA GLY A 333 -3.76 2.18 -8.54
C GLY A 333 -2.78 1.54 -7.56
N SER A 334 -1.57 2.11 -7.46
CA SER A 334 -0.56 1.69 -6.46
C SER A 334 -1.16 1.70 -5.06
N SER A 335 -1.04 0.58 -4.34
CA SER A 335 -1.83 0.31 -3.13
C SER A 335 -1.02 -0.19 -1.93
N GLY A 336 0.21 -0.65 -2.13
CA GLY A 336 1.08 -1.07 -1.04
C GLY A 336 2.43 -1.56 -1.52
N ILE A 337 3.41 -1.54 -0.60
CA ILE A 337 4.75 -2.09 -0.82
C ILE A 337 5.20 -2.92 0.37
N ASP A 338 6.09 -3.90 0.11
CA ASP A 338 6.95 -4.54 1.10
C ASP A 338 8.38 -4.63 0.56
N VAL A 339 9.38 -4.70 1.44
CA VAL A 339 10.80 -4.60 1.09
C VAL A 339 11.58 -5.75 1.72
N ALA A 340 12.24 -6.57 0.91
CA ALA A 340 13.13 -7.64 1.32
C ALA A 340 14.09 -8.01 0.19
N ASP A 341 15.13 -8.79 0.50
CA ASP A 341 16.02 -9.45 -0.49
C ASP A 341 15.30 -10.67 -1.07
N LEU A 342 14.51 -10.46 -2.13
CA LEU A 342 13.55 -11.45 -2.62
C LEU A 342 14.20 -12.59 -3.40
N ASP A 343 15.34 -12.34 -4.05
CA ASP A 343 16.07 -13.36 -4.85
C ASP A 343 17.35 -13.86 -4.20
N GLY A 344 17.67 -13.37 -2.97
CA GLY A 344 18.80 -13.80 -2.18
C GLY A 344 20.15 -13.30 -2.69
N ASP A 345 20.19 -12.22 -3.49
CA ASP A 345 21.44 -11.63 -4.00
C ASP A 345 22.10 -10.68 -3.01
N GLY A 346 21.40 -10.37 -1.93
CA GLY A 346 21.81 -9.54 -0.82
C GLY A 346 21.36 -8.08 -0.96
N ASP A 347 20.79 -7.63 -2.06
CA ASP A 347 20.22 -6.30 -2.23
C ASP A 347 18.71 -6.31 -1.87
N LEU A 348 18.23 -5.23 -1.26
CA LEU A 348 16.80 -5.15 -0.91
C LEU A 348 15.97 -4.74 -2.12
N ASP A 349 14.98 -5.56 -2.43
CA ASP A 349 13.99 -5.37 -3.47
C ASP A 349 12.69 -4.74 -2.94
N VAL A 350 11.80 -4.37 -3.85
CA VAL A 350 10.47 -3.89 -3.51
C VAL A 350 9.42 -4.73 -4.21
N VAL A 351 8.48 -5.28 -3.45
CA VAL A 351 7.22 -5.81 -4.00
C VAL A 351 6.17 -4.71 -3.96
N LEU A 352 5.61 -4.39 -5.11
CA LEU A 352 4.57 -3.38 -5.29
C LEU A 352 3.25 -4.04 -5.66
N THR A 353 2.18 -3.68 -4.96
CA THR A 353 0.81 -3.98 -5.38
C THR A 353 0.14 -2.75 -6.00
N HIS A 354 -0.68 -2.99 -7.03
CA HIS A 354 -1.45 -1.94 -7.69
C HIS A 354 -2.84 -2.47 -8.03
N GLY A 355 -3.79 -2.18 -7.17
CA GLY A 355 -5.12 -2.78 -7.22
C GLY A 355 -6.21 -1.89 -6.68
N ASP A 356 -5.97 -0.60 -6.47
CA ASP A 356 -6.98 0.29 -5.92
C ASP A 356 -8.23 0.36 -6.81
N MET A 357 -9.34 -0.07 -6.24
CA MET A 357 -10.66 -0.08 -6.87
C MET A 357 -11.64 0.91 -6.24
N LEU A 358 -11.24 1.62 -5.18
CA LEU A 358 -12.16 2.44 -4.40
C LEU A 358 -12.70 3.65 -5.18
N ASP A 359 -11.94 4.13 -6.17
CA ASP A 359 -12.35 5.27 -6.98
C ASP A 359 -13.44 4.96 -8.01
N GLU A 360 -13.41 3.78 -8.62
CA GLU A 360 -14.21 3.49 -9.82
C GLU A 360 -14.94 2.15 -9.77
N PHE A 361 -14.63 1.27 -8.82
CA PHE A 361 -15.18 -0.07 -8.66
C PHE A 361 -15.08 -0.94 -9.94
N LEU A 362 -14.01 -0.73 -10.73
CA LEU A 362 -13.76 -1.43 -11.98
C LEU A 362 -12.73 -2.56 -11.81
N LEU A 363 -13.00 -3.71 -12.42
CA LEU A 363 -12.01 -4.76 -12.57
C LEU A 363 -11.04 -4.38 -13.70
N LYS A 364 -9.93 -3.77 -13.36
CA LYS A 364 -8.94 -3.27 -14.31
C LYS A 364 -7.96 -4.39 -14.69
N PRO A 365 -7.72 -4.65 -15.99
CA PRO A 365 -6.90 -5.78 -16.43
C PRO A 365 -5.41 -5.64 -16.12
N TYR A 366 -4.98 -4.45 -15.74
CA TYR A 366 -3.58 -4.15 -15.39
C TYR A 366 -3.32 -4.17 -13.88
N HIS A 367 -4.33 -4.40 -13.03
CA HIS A 367 -4.12 -4.58 -11.59
C HIS A 367 -3.32 -5.85 -11.30
N GLY A 368 -2.37 -5.78 -10.37
CA GLY A 368 -1.50 -6.92 -10.08
C GLY A 368 -0.42 -6.67 -9.04
N ILE A 369 0.50 -7.62 -9.01
CA ILE A 369 1.66 -7.66 -8.14
C ILE A 369 2.91 -7.59 -9.01
N GLN A 370 3.84 -6.71 -8.64
CA GLN A 370 5.11 -6.50 -9.33
C GLN A 370 6.28 -6.66 -8.36
N TRP A 371 7.38 -7.18 -8.84
CA TRP A 371 8.67 -7.16 -8.19
C TRP A 371 9.55 -6.11 -8.89
N LEU A 372 10.09 -5.21 -8.12
CA LEU A 372 11.05 -4.20 -8.53
C LEU A 372 12.42 -4.65 -8.00
N GLU A 373 13.18 -5.30 -8.87
CA GLU A 373 14.48 -5.90 -8.55
C GLU A 373 15.56 -4.81 -8.46
N ASN A 374 16.26 -4.78 -7.34
CA ASN A 374 17.39 -3.89 -7.11
C ASN A 374 18.68 -4.51 -7.68
N ARG A 375 19.21 -3.92 -8.72
CA ARG A 375 20.50 -4.30 -9.31
C ARG A 375 21.59 -3.26 -9.05
N GLY A 376 21.50 -2.56 -7.92
CA GLY A 376 22.44 -1.51 -7.53
C GLY A 376 22.31 -0.21 -8.32
N THR A 377 21.23 -0.04 -9.11
CA THR A 377 21.00 1.16 -9.92
C THR A 377 19.52 1.58 -9.90
N PHE A 378 19.25 2.88 -9.99
CA PHE A 378 17.92 3.43 -10.15
C PHE A 378 17.62 3.79 -11.61
N PRO A 379 16.38 3.62 -12.11
CA PRO A 379 15.27 2.89 -11.44
C PRO A 379 15.55 1.40 -11.35
N PHE A 380 14.81 0.69 -10.48
CA PHE A 380 14.87 -0.76 -10.34
C PHE A 380 14.30 -1.48 -11.57
N THR A 381 14.63 -2.75 -11.74
CA THR A 381 14.14 -3.55 -12.86
C THR A 381 12.76 -4.11 -12.53
N GLU A 382 11.76 -3.80 -13.35
CA GLU A 382 10.38 -4.24 -13.17
C GLU A 382 10.14 -5.66 -13.67
N HIS A 383 9.46 -6.48 -12.85
CA HIS A 383 8.94 -7.81 -13.19
C HIS A 383 7.46 -7.90 -12.81
N ALA A 384 6.59 -8.12 -13.79
CA ALA A 384 5.19 -8.40 -13.53
C ALA A 384 5.04 -9.85 -13.04
N LEU A 385 4.57 -10.06 -11.81
CA LEU A 385 4.46 -11.38 -11.21
C LEU A 385 3.09 -12.02 -11.43
N ALA A 386 2.01 -11.32 -11.06
CA ALA A 386 0.67 -11.88 -11.16
C ALA A 386 -0.39 -10.79 -11.34
N PRO A 387 -1.38 -10.98 -12.24
CA PRO A 387 -2.56 -10.14 -12.31
C PRO A 387 -3.50 -10.45 -11.13
N LEU A 388 -3.91 -9.44 -10.35
CA LEU A 388 -4.85 -9.60 -9.25
C LEU A 388 -5.67 -8.33 -9.07
N ASN A 389 -6.98 -8.41 -9.32
CA ASN A 389 -7.86 -7.26 -9.12
C ASN A 389 -8.08 -7.00 -7.64
N GLY A 390 -8.04 -5.73 -7.25
CA GLY A 390 -8.30 -5.32 -5.87
C GLY A 390 -7.15 -5.56 -4.90
N VAL A 391 -5.97 -5.97 -5.36
CA VAL A 391 -4.83 -6.22 -4.47
C VAL A 391 -4.38 -4.93 -3.77
N VAL A 392 -4.19 -5.00 -2.44
CA VAL A 392 -3.94 -3.81 -1.61
C VAL A 392 -2.79 -3.93 -0.61
N GLY A 393 -2.26 -5.12 -0.36
CA GLY A 393 -1.16 -5.28 0.58
C GLY A 393 -0.36 -6.55 0.27
N PRO A 394 0.95 -6.44 0.03
CA PRO A 394 1.85 -7.56 -0.05
C PRO A 394 2.50 -7.82 1.32
N LYS A 395 2.91 -9.07 1.54
CA LYS A 395 3.80 -9.49 2.61
C LYS A 395 4.81 -10.47 2.04
N ILE A 396 6.09 -10.17 2.19
CA ILE A 396 7.18 -11.06 1.78
C ILE A 396 7.53 -11.96 2.97
N VAL A 397 7.53 -13.28 2.75
CA VAL A 397 7.76 -14.27 3.81
C VAL A 397 8.03 -15.66 3.21
N ASP A 398 8.86 -16.48 3.83
CA ASP A 398 9.01 -17.92 3.52
C ASP A 398 7.82 -18.67 4.15
N LEU A 399 6.74 -18.88 3.37
CA LEU A 399 5.46 -19.40 3.89
C LEU A 399 5.46 -20.92 4.05
N ASP A 400 6.20 -21.65 3.24
CA ASP A 400 6.25 -23.11 3.27
C ASP A 400 7.53 -23.68 3.93
N GLY A 401 8.44 -22.79 4.35
CA GLY A 401 9.64 -23.13 5.09
C GLY A 401 10.71 -23.79 4.25
N ASP A 402 10.74 -23.56 2.93
CA ASP A 402 11.71 -24.13 2.00
C ASP A 402 13.01 -23.33 1.91
N GLY A 403 13.01 -22.08 2.42
CA GLY A 403 14.13 -21.16 2.50
C GLY A 403 14.14 -20.08 1.44
N ASP A 404 13.23 -20.14 0.47
CA ASP A 404 13.01 -19.08 -0.51
C ASP A 404 11.92 -18.11 -0.02
N LEU A 405 12.02 -16.82 -0.32
CA LEU A 405 11.01 -15.85 0.08
C LEU A 405 9.83 -15.85 -0.92
N ASP A 406 8.64 -16.00 -0.39
CA ASP A 406 7.36 -15.96 -1.08
C ASP A 406 6.68 -14.59 -0.96
N ILE A 407 5.53 -14.44 -1.63
CA ILE A 407 4.69 -13.26 -1.49
C ILE A 407 3.26 -13.69 -1.14
N VAL A 408 2.77 -13.28 0.01
CA VAL A 408 1.35 -13.35 0.36
C VAL A 408 0.71 -12.00 0.06
N ALA A 409 -0.48 -11.98 -0.52
CA ALA A 409 -1.18 -10.74 -0.78
C ALA A 409 -2.68 -10.85 -0.55
N VAL A 410 -3.29 -9.77 -0.09
CA VAL A 410 -4.74 -9.65 0.09
C VAL A 410 -5.36 -8.78 -0.97
N ALA A 411 -6.65 -9.01 -1.23
CA ALA A 411 -7.39 -8.21 -2.18
C ALA A 411 -8.76 -7.81 -1.61
N PHE A 412 -9.09 -6.54 -1.83
CA PHE A 412 -10.39 -5.97 -1.52
C PHE A 412 -11.13 -5.68 -2.82
N VAL A 413 -12.14 -6.50 -3.13
CA VAL A 413 -13.03 -6.29 -4.26
C VAL A 413 -14.39 -5.90 -3.70
N PRO A 414 -14.73 -4.60 -3.67
CA PRO A 414 -16.06 -4.17 -3.27
C PRO A 414 -17.09 -4.77 -4.23
N ASP A 415 -18.25 -5.19 -3.70
CA ASP A 415 -19.32 -5.83 -4.47
C ASP A 415 -19.70 -4.96 -5.69
N PRO A 416 -19.38 -5.37 -6.92
CA PRO A 416 -19.66 -4.58 -8.09
C PRO A 416 -21.17 -4.63 -8.35
N ARG A 417 -21.92 -3.73 -7.73
CA ARG A 417 -23.35 -3.54 -8.02
C ARG A 417 -23.50 -3.00 -9.45
N ARG A 418 -23.48 -3.91 -10.40
CA ARG A 418 -23.78 -3.61 -11.79
C ARG A 418 -25.06 -4.32 -12.18
N PRO A 419 -26.18 -3.61 -12.28
CA PRO A 419 -27.48 -4.22 -12.62
C PRO A 419 -27.46 -5.00 -13.94
N ASP A 420 -26.51 -4.72 -14.83
CA ASP A 420 -26.52 -5.20 -16.22
C ASP A 420 -25.45 -6.25 -16.55
N GLN A 421 -24.61 -6.70 -15.60
CA GLN A 421 -23.45 -7.58 -15.91
C GLN A 421 -23.50 -8.99 -15.30
N GLY A 422 -24.61 -9.40 -14.73
CA GLY A 422 -24.74 -10.71 -14.07
C GLY A 422 -24.03 -10.79 -12.71
N PRO A 423 -23.94 -11.97 -12.09
CA PRO A 423 -23.26 -12.15 -10.81
C PRO A 423 -21.79 -11.77 -10.94
N ALA A 424 -21.24 -11.09 -9.91
CA ALA A 424 -19.83 -10.80 -9.85
C ALA A 424 -19.01 -12.10 -9.92
N PRO A 425 -17.88 -12.11 -10.66
CA PRO A 425 -17.01 -13.26 -10.64
C PRO A 425 -16.48 -13.49 -9.21
N THR A 426 -16.35 -14.74 -8.81
CA THR A 426 -15.64 -15.09 -7.59
C THR A 426 -14.16 -14.84 -7.84
N LEU A 427 -13.60 -13.87 -7.12
CA LEU A 427 -12.20 -13.44 -7.26
C LEU A 427 -11.38 -13.86 -6.04
N PRO A 428 -10.08 -14.14 -6.21
CA PRO A 428 -9.19 -14.36 -5.07
C PRO A 428 -9.15 -13.16 -4.14
N SER A 429 -9.13 -13.42 -2.82
CA SER A 429 -9.06 -12.40 -1.77
C SER A 429 -7.84 -12.56 -0.88
N LEU A 430 -7.29 -13.76 -0.78
CA LEU A 430 -6.01 -14.06 -0.17
C LEU A 430 -5.26 -15.02 -1.10
N VAL A 431 -4.05 -14.64 -1.47
CA VAL A 431 -3.23 -15.38 -2.44
C VAL A 431 -1.81 -15.57 -1.93
N TRP A 432 -1.16 -16.57 -2.47
CA TRP A 432 0.25 -16.86 -2.26
C TRP A 432 0.94 -17.02 -3.61
N LEU A 433 2.02 -16.33 -3.80
CA LEU A 433 2.97 -16.53 -4.89
C LEU A 433 4.15 -17.31 -4.34
N GLU A 434 4.14 -18.62 -4.53
CA GLU A 434 5.21 -19.56 -4.12
C GLU A 434 6.41 -19.33 -5.02
N GLN A 435 7.57 -19.00 -4.44
CA GLN A 435 8.81 -18.93 -5.20
C GLN A 435 9.37 -20.36 -5.36
N VAL A 436 9.23 -20.94 -6.54
CA VAL A 436 9.68 -22.30 -6.86
C VAL A 436 11.09 -22.35 -7.43
N ALA A 437 11.69 -21.21 -7.68
CA ALA A 437 13.09 -20.99 -8.02
C ALA A 437 13.33 -19.47 -8.02
N PRO A 438 14.59 -18.97 -7.90
CA PRO A 438 14.88 -17.55 -7.85
C PRO A 438 14.17 -16.75 -8.93
N GLY A 439 13.33 -15.80 -8.53
CA GLY A 439 12.51 -14.96 -9.41
C GLY A 439 11.39 -15.66 -10.19
N ARG A 440 11.11 -16.93 -9.93
CA ARG A 440 10.03 -17.68 -10.57
C ARG A 440 8.95 -18.08 -9.58
N PHE A 441 7.76 -17.52 -9.74
CA PHE A 441 6.64 -17.69 -8.84
C PHE A 441 5.52 -18.53 -9.45
N GLU A 442 4.89 -19.38 -8.64
CA GLU A 442 3.64 -20.08 -8.94
C GLU A 442 2.50 -19.48 -8.12
N ARG A 443 1.34 -19.31 -8.77
CA ARG A 443 0.16 -18.70 -8.15
C ARG A 443 -0.64 -19.73 -7.38
N ARG A 444 -0.98 -19.44 -6.13
CA ARG A 444 -1.83 -20.24 -5.26
C ARG A 444 -2.97 -19.37 -4.71
N THR A 445 -4.18 -19.92 -4.67
CA THR A 445 -5.34 -19.25 -4.07
C THR A 445 -5.61 -19.83 -2.70
N LEU A 446 -5.51 -19.02 -1.67
CA LEU A 446 -5.81 -19.41 -0.30
C LEU A 446 -7.28 -19.16 0.03
N GLU A 447 -7.86 -18.04 -0.46
CA GLU A 447 -9.25 -17.69 -0.25
C GLU A 447 -9.84 -16.97 -1.46
N VAL A 448 -11.17 -17.05 -1.58
CA VAL A 448 -11.97 -16.29 -2.57
C VAL A 448 -13.11 -15.55 -1.87
N ALA A 449 -13.52 -14.43 -2.44
CA ALA A 449 -14.65 -13.62 -1.99
C ALA A 449 -14.53 -13.05 -0.57
N GLY A 450 -13.36 -13.11 0.06
CA GLY A 450 -13.04 -12.36 1.28
C GLY A 450 -12.95 -10.86 0.99
N ARG A 451 -12.85 -10.07 2.07
CA ARG A 451 -12.72 -8.61 1.99
C ARG A 451 -11.59 -8.18 2.90
N HIS A 452 -10.36 -8.30 2.41
CA HIS A 452 -9.17 -8.03 3.21
C HIS A 452 -8.38 -6.87 2.62
N VAL A 453 -7.85 -6.00 3.48
CA VAL A 453 -6.97 -4.87 3.10
C VAL A 453 -5.63 -4.90 3.81
N SER A 454 -5.44 -5.84 4.74
CA SER A 454 -4.20 -5.98 5.50
C SER A 454 -3.91 -7.43 5.82
N VAL A 455 -2.63 -7.81 5.74
CA VAL A 455 -2.10 -9.12 6.09
C VAL A 455 -0.77 -8.95 6.80
N ASP A 456 -0.50 -9.81 7.78
CA ASP A 456 0.82 -10.00 8.34
C ASP A 456 1.10 -11.50 8.54
N ALA A 457 2.38 -11.85 8.71
CA ALA A 457 2.83 -13.23 8.77
C ALA A 457 3.91 -13.40 9.84
N ALA A 458 3.78 -14.41 10.69
CA ALA A 458 4.77 -14.81 11.69
C ALA A 458 4.45 -16.21 12.22
N ASP A 459 5.45 -16.91 12.73
CA ASP A 459 5.30 -18.14 13.53
C ASP A 459 4.85 -17.73 14.95
N TYR A 460 3.51 -17.63 15.17
CA TYR A 460 3.00 -17.11 16.45
C TYR A 460 2.95 -18.14 17.57
N ASP A 461 2.96 -19.44 17.25
CA ASP A 461 2.88 -20.53 18.23
C ASP A 461 4.20 -21.32 18.38
N HIS A 462 5.25 -20.86 17.68
CA HIS A 462 6.61 -21.39 17.75
C HIS A 462 6.73 -22.87 17.33
N ASP A 463 5.84 -23.32 16.44
CA ASP A 463 5.91 -24.67 15.89
C ASP A 463 6.86 -24.78 14.68
N GLY A 464 7.26 -23.63 14.17
CA GLY A 464 8.22 -23.42 13.10
C GLY A 464 7.60 -23.30 11.71
N ASP A 465 6.27 -23.27 11.61
CA ASP A 465 5.53 -22.92 10.40
C ASP A 465 5.12 -21.43 10.48
N VAL A 466 5.06 -20.75 9.35
CA VAL A 466 4.62 -19.34 9.32
C VAL A 466 3.11 -19.28 9.19
N ASP A 467 2.49 -18.56 10.11
CA ASP A 467 1.05 -18.30 10.16
C ASP A 467 0.71 -16.95 9.53
N LEU A 468 -0.58 -16.76 9.20
CA LEU A 468 -1.07 -15.50 8.66
C LEU A 468 -2.11 -14.89 9.58
N VAL A 469 -2.18 -13.55 9.57
CA VAL A 469 -3.31 -12.81 10.13
C VAL A 469 -3.82 -11.84 9.09
N VAL A 470 -5.15 -11.79 8.91
CA VAL A 470 -5.81 -10.88 7.94
C VAL A 470 -6.89 -10.05 8.60
N GLY A 471 -6.99 -8.80 8.19
CA GLY A 471 -8.01 -7.85 8.62
C GLY A 471 -9.16 -7.76 7.64
N SER A 472 -10.40 -7.83 8.13
CA SER A 472 -11.61 -7.71 7.30
C SER A 472 -12.06 -6.25 7.15
N PHE A 473 -12.59 -5.91 5.96
CA PHE A 473 -13.01 -4.56 5.63
C PHE A 473 -14.38 -4.54 4.94
N GLY A 474 -15.33 -3.80 5.52
CA GLY A 474 -16.64 -3.55 4.92
C GLY A 474 -17.80 -4.36 5.52
N ALA A 475 -19.00 -4.12 5.01
CA ALA A 475 -20.24 -4.66 5.53
C ALA A 475 -20.43 -6.16 5.27
N ALA A 476 -21.24 -6.79 6.13
CA ALA A 476 -21.74 -8.16 6.03
C ALA A 476 -20.69 -9.27 6.25
N THR A 477 -19.64 -9.00 7.02
CA THR A 477 -18.74 -10.06 7.52
C THR A 477 -18.88 -10.22 9.03
N GLU A 478 -18.90 -11.46 9.50
CA GLU A 478 -18.87 -11.77 10.93
C GLU A 478 -17.47 -11.74 11.52
N SER A 479 -16.46 -11.81 10.66
CA SER A 479 -15.06 -11.79 11.01
C SER A 479 -14.51 -10.35 11.00
N TRP A 480 -13.81 -9.95 12.07
CA TRP A 480 -13.04 -8.72 12.12
C TRP A 480 -11.57 -8.99 11.78
N VAL A 481 -11.01 -10.00 12.45
CA VAL A 481 -9.66 -10.50 12.20
C VAL A 481 -9.72 -12.02 12.10
N GLU A 482 -8.95 -12.58 11.19
CA GLU A 482 -8.78 -14.01 11.05
C GLU A 482 -7.31 -14.38 11.21
N VAL A 483 -7.04 -15.31 12.12
CA VAL A 483 -5.74 -15.99 12.24
C VAL A 483 -5.83 -17.28 11.42
N TRP A 484 -4.89 -17.48 10.55
CA TRP A 484 -4.74 -18.65 9.70
C TRP A 484 -3.52 -19.44 10.20
N GLU A 485 -3.76 -20.36 11.13
CA GLU A 485 -2.75 -21.26 11.66
C GLU A 485 -2.31 -22.24 10.58
N ASN A 486 -1.04 -22.24 10.25
CA ASN A 486 -0.45 -23.14 9.27
C ASN A 486 -0.26 -24.53 9.89
N LEU A 487 -0.81 -25.53 9.25
CA LEU A 487 -0.76 -26.94 9.71
C LEU A 487 0.20 -27.77 8.85
N THR A 488 1.16 -27.14 8.21
CA THR A 488 2.17 -27.82 7.39
C THR A 488 3.17 -28.48 8.30
N VAL A 489 3.13 -29.80 8.35
CA VAL A 489 4.09 -30.58 9.14
C VAL A 489 5.45 -30.51 8.45
N LYS A 490 6.45 -29.96 9.08
CA LYS A 490 7.83 -30.02 8.60
C LYS A 490 8.24 -31.48 8.39
N LYS A 491 8.72 -31.78 7.21
CA LYS A 491 9.27 -33.13 6.86
C LYS A 491 10.68 -33.29 7.38
#